data_349a19dc4575a18139045183cb42a8fd
#
_entry.id   349a19dc4575a18139045183cb42a8fd
#
_cell.length_a   1.000
_cell.length_b   1.000
_cell.length_c   1.000
_cell.angle_alpha   90.00
_cell.angle_beta   90.00
_cell.angle_gamma   90.00
#
_symmetry.space_group_name_H-M   'P 1'
#
loop_
_entity.id
_entity.type
_entity.pdbx_description
1 polymer ?
#
loop_
_entity_poly.entity_id
_entity_poly.type
_entity_poly.pdbx_seq_one_letter_code
_entity_poly.pdbx_strand_id
1 'polypeptide(L)'
;FHIPLIIYAPKILKAAKIINTASQLSIFPTIIDILQLKGHYSTIATSFLQPTSDPVAIIREGSVMGIISDQGYLRHSLSNRLESGTWKKDSTIDYNRLEKKLLAADQMTYELLQENRWAE
;
A
#
# COMPACT_ATOMS: atom_id res chain seq x y z
N PHE A 1 -5.33 4.58 -11.60
CA PHE A 1 -4.33 3.54 -11.88
C PHE A 1 -4.83 2.19 -11.39
N HIS A 2 -5.32 1.35 -12.29
CA HIS A 2 -5.75 0.00 -11.97
C HIS A 2 -4.93 -0.96 -12.83
N ILE A 3 -3.93 -1.60 -12.21
CA ILE A 3 -3.01 -2.52 -12.89
C ILE A 3 -3.35 -3.94 -12.44
N PRO A 4 -3.70 -4.86 -13.35
CA PRO A 4 -3.92 -6.26 -12.98
C PRO A 4 -2.59 -6.92 -12.59
N LEU A 5 -2.61 -7.71 -11.51
CA LEU A 5 -1.51 -8.57 -11.09
C LEU A 5 -1.99 -10.02 -11.12
N ILE A 6 -1.25 -10.88 -11.79
CA ILE A 6 -1.51 -12.33 -11.86
C ILE A 6 -0.30 -13.05 -11.31
N ILE A 7 -0.52 -13.90 -10.30
CA ILE A 7 0.50 -14.81 -9.76
C ILE A 7 0.09 -16.23 -10.13
N TYR A 8 0.93 -16.92 -10.91
CA TYR A 8 0.69 -18.28 -11.34
C TYR A 8 1.60 -19.26 -10.60
N ALA A 9 1.08 -19.93 -9.59
CA ALA A 9 1.81 -20.90 -8.77
C ALA A 9 0.90 -22.08 -8.37
N PRO A 10 0.42 -22.90 -9.32
CA PRO A 10 -0.66 -23.88 -9.08
C PRO A 10 -0.28 -25.02 -8.13
N LYS A 11 1.01 -25.26 -7.90
CA LYS A 11 1.51 -26.25 -6.92
C LYS A 11 1.53 -25.72 -5.49
N ILE A 12 1.44 -24.41 -5.30
CA ILE A 12 1.60 -23.73 -4.00
C ILE A 12 0.33 -22.99 -3.63
N LEU A 13 -0.30 -22.31 -4.58
CA LEU A 13 -1.46 -21.47 -4.36
C LEU A 13 -2.74 -22.09 -4.92
N LYS A 14 -3.82 -21.98 -4.14
CA LYS A 14 -5.17 -22.22 -4.64
C LYS A 14 -5.64 -21.03 -5.47
N ALA A 15 -6.44 -21.29 -6.51
CA ALA A 15 -7.03 -20.23 -7.31
C ALA A 15 -7.90 -19.32 -6.43
N ALA A 16 -7.59 -18.03 -6.42
CA ALA A 16 -8.29 -17.01 -5.65
C ALA A 16 -8.24 -15.66 -6.39
N LYS A 17 -9.23 -14.81 -6.14
CA LYS A 17 -9.26 -13.43 -6.60
C LYS A 17 -9.23 -12.50 -5.40
N ILE A 18 -8.22 -11.65 -5.32
CA ILE A 18 -8.12 -10.59 -4.31
C ILE A 18 -8.72 -9.33 -4.92
N ILE A 19 -9.73 -8.77 -4.26
CA ILE A 19 -10.48 -7.59 -4.73
C ILE A 19 -10.21 -6.33 -3.90
N ASN A 20 -9.50 -6.46 -2.79
CA ASN A 20 -9.16 -5.34 -1.93
C ASN A 20 -8.11 -4.44 -2.58
N THR A 21 -8.09 -3.18 -2.19
CA THR A 21 -7.04 -2.25 -2.59
C THR A 21 -5.66 -2.84 -2.27
N ALA A 22 -4.79 -2.85 -3.27
CA ALA A 22 -3.47 -3.43 -3.18
C ALA A 22 -2.42 -2.50 -3.76
N SER A 23 -1.22 -2.51 -3.20
CA SER A 23 -0.10 -1.70 -3.67
C SER A 23 0.94 -2.56 -4.38
N GLN A 24 1.66 -1.99 -5.34
CA GLN A 24 2.85 -2.64 -5.91
C GLN A 24 3.91 -2.94 -4.84
N LEU A 25 3.96 -2.16 -3.76
CA LEU A 25 4.84 -2.41 -2.62
C LEU A 25 4.56 -3.75 -1.92
N SER A 26 3.35 -4.28 -2.06
CA SER A 26 2.96 -5.59 -1.51
C SER A 26 3.47 -6.79 -2.33
N ILE A 27 3.99 -6.58 -3.54
CA ILE A 27 4.48 -7.68 -4.40
C ILE A 27 5.64 -8.41 -3.73
N PHE A 28 6.64 -7.67 -3.26
CA PHE A 28 7.82 -8.25 -2.62
C PHE A 28 7.48 -9.08 -1.38
N PRO A 29 6.79 -8.55 -0.35
CA PRO A 29 6.40 -9.37 0.81
C PRO A 29 5.52 -10.57 0.44
N THR A 30 4.69 -10.46 -0.61
CA THR A 30 3.89 -11.58 -1.09
C THR A 30 4.76 -12.70 -1.68
N ILE A 31 5.79 -12.37 -2.45
CA ILE A 31 6.73 -13.37 -2.98
C ILE A 31 7.47 -14.06 -1.83
N ILE A 32 7.94 -13.31 -0.83
CA ILE A 32 8.59 -13.87 0.36
C ILE A 32 7.67 -14.88 1.06
N ASP A 33 6.40 -14.52 1.27
CA ASP A 33 5.40 -15.40 1.89
C ASP A 33 5.13 -16.67 1.06
N ILE A 34 4.97 -16.52 -0.26
CA ILE A 34 4.72 -17.67 -1.16
C ILE A 34 5.89 -18.65 -1.13
N LEU A 35 7.11 -18.13 -1.13
CA LEU A 35 8.33 -18.94 -1.15
C LEU A 35 8.77 -19.39 0.25
N GLN A 36 8.06 -18.94 1.30
CA GLN A 36 8.38 -19.21 2.71
C GLN A 36 9.84 -18.89 3.06
N LEU A 37 10.35 -17.81 2.48
CA LEU A 37 11.72 -17.36 2.74
C LEU A 37 11.82 -16.79 4.16
N LYS A 38 12.89 -17.20 4.86
CA LYS A 38 13.19 -16.70 6.20
C LYS A 38 14.25 -15.60 6.08
N GLY A 39 14.03 -14.49 6.77
CA GLY A 39 14.95 -13.36 6.79
C GLY A 39 14.27 -12.11 7.35
N HIS A 40 15.07 -11.10 7.63
CA HIS A 40 14.59 -9.76 8.00
C HIS A 40 14.60 -8.88 6.76
N TYR A 41 13.54 -8.10 6.59
CA TYR A 41 13.45 -7.11 5.53
C TYR A 41 12.53 -5.97 6.00
N SER A 42 12.79 -4.77 5.54
CA SER A 42 11.97 -3.61 5.83
C SER A 42 10.96 -3.38 4.71
N THR A 43 9.70 -3.20 5.07
CA THR A 43 8.63 -2.84 4.13
C THR A 43 7.54 -2.05 4.82
N ILE A 44 6.93 -1.12 4.10
CA ILE A 44 5.74 -0.38 4.53
C ILE A 44 4.43 -1.04 4.08
N ALA A 45 4.53 -2.17 3.38
CA ALA A 45 3.38 -2.89 2.86
C ALA A 45 3.33 -4.33 3.40
N THR A 46 2.14 -4.89 3.43
CA THR A 46 1.89 -6.28 3.81
C THR A 46 1.69 -7.16 2.59
N SER A 47 1.90 -8.47 2.76
CA SER A 47 1.60 -9.47 1.73
C SER A 47 0.12 -9.50 1.38
N PHE A 48 -0.21 -9.75 0.11
CA PHE A 48 -1.60 -9.98 -0.34
C PHE A 48 -2.24 -11.22 0.29
N LEU A 49 -1.44 -12.16 0.80
CA LEU A 49 -1.93 -13.38 1.45
C LEU A 49 -2.34 -13.13 2.89
N GLN A 50 -1.95 -12.02 3.49
CA GLN A 50 -2.28 -11.67 4.85
C GLN A 50 -3.54 -10.81 4.91
N PRO A 51 -4.48 -11.12 5.81
CA PRO A 51 -5.66 -10.29 6.00
C PRO A 51 -5.27 -8.91 6.52
N THR A 52 -5.80 -7.88 5.91
CA THR A 52 -5.66 -6.50 6.39
C THR A 52 -7.03 -5.87 6.58
N SER A 53 -7.21 -5.20 7.70
CA SER A 53 -8.48 -4.52 8.03
C SER A 53 -8.62 -3.16 7.33
N ASP A 54 -7.54 -2.63 6.78
CA ASP A 54 -7.50 -1.28 6.23
C ASP A 54 -6.51 -1.21 5.05
N PRO A 55 -6.87 -1.88 3.93
CA PRO A 55 -6.01 -1.97 2.76
C PRO A 55 -5.87 -0.61 2.08
N VAL A 56 -4.64 -0.21 1.81
CA VAL A 56 -4.33 1.04 1.12
C VAL A 56 -3.22 0.84 0.11
N ALA A 57 -3.25 1.66 -0.95
CA ALA A 57 -2.15 1.79 -1.90
C ALA A 57 -1.61 3.21 -1.84
N ILE A 58 -0.29 3.34 -1.75
CA ILE A 58 0.41 4.62 -1.79
C ILE A 58 1.00 4.80 -3.18
N ILE A 59 0.79 5.97 -3.75
CA ILE A 59 1.32 6.37 -5.06
C ILE A 59 2.11 7.67 -4.90
N ARG A 60 3.10 7.87 -5.78
CA ARG A 60 3.87 9.11 -5.83
C ARG A 60 4.11 9.52 -7.28
N GLU A 61 3.89 10.79 -7.56
CA GLU A 61 4.17 11.42 -8.84
C GLU A 61 4.86 12.76 -8.59
N GLY A 62 6.18 12.78 -8.73
CA GLY A 62 6.99 13.95 -8.38
C GLY A 62 6.85 14.34 -6.90
N SER A 63 6.41 15.57 -6.65
CA SER A 63 6.16 16.11 -5.31
C SER A 63 4.75 15.80 -4.77
N VAL A 64 3.88 15.18 -5.57
CA VAL A 64 2.53 14.83 -5.17
C VAL A 64 2.48 13.37 -4.74
N MET A 65 1.92 13.13 -3.58
CA MET A 65 1.62 11.79 -3.06
C MET A 65 0.13 11.53 -3.08
N GLY A 66 -0.23 10.27 -3.14
CA GLY A 66 -1.61 9.82 -3.02
C GLY A 66 -1.74 8.58 -2.17
N ILE A 67 -2.87 8.45 -1.52
CA ILE A 67 -3.30 7.24 -0.85
C ILE A 67 -4.67 6.83 -1.37
N ILE A 68 -4.79 5.57 -1.71
CA ILE A 68 -6.02 4.96 -2.25
C ILE A 68 -6.48 3.90 -1.26
N SER A 69 -7.76 3.86 -0.98
CA SER A 69 -8.43 2.84 -0.17
C SER A 69 -9.63 2.24 -0.92
N ASP A 70 -10.25 1.22 -0.38
CA ASP A 70 -11.48 0.64 -0.94
C ASP A 70 -12.68 1.63 -0.95
N GLN A 71 -12.60 2.70 -0.19
CA GLN A 71 -13.67 3.69 -0.05
C GLN A 71 -13.43 4.96 -0.87
N GLY A 72 -12.17 5.33 -1.11
CA GLY A 72 -11.83 6.55 -1.85
C GLY A 72 -10.34 6.85 -1.82
N TYR A 73 -9.99 8.09 -2.12
CA TYR A 73 -8.60 8.52 -2.27
C TYR A 73 -8.35 9.91 -1.69
N LEU A 74 -7.07 10.21 -1.50
CA LEU A 74 -6.57 11.51 -1.11
C LEU A 74 -5.23 11.79 -1.80
N ARG A 75 -5.07 13.02 -2.32
CA ARG A 75 -3.79 13.53 -2.88
C ARG A 75 -3.25 14.64 -2.01
N HIS A 76 -1.95 14.68 -1.84
CA HIS A 76 -1.25 15.58 -0.92
C HIS A 76 0.08 16.08 -1.49
N SER A 77 0.42 17.33 -1.27
CA SER A 77 1.67 17.96 -1.72
C SER A 77 2.75 18.06 -0.64
N LEU A 78 2.70 17.27 0.43
CA LEU A 78 3.47 17.40 1.67
C LEU A 78 3.03 18.59 2.56
N SER A 79 2.66 19.72 1.97
CA SER A 79 2.23 20.91 2.71
C SER A 79 0.71 20.97 2.87
N ASN A 80 -0.02 20.52 1.85
CA ASN A 80 -1.48 20.68 1.79
C ASN A 80 -2.16 19.47 1.14
N ARG A 81 -3.37 19.17 1.61
CA ARG A 81 -4.30 18.31 0.91
C ARG A 81 -4.74 18.98 -0.39
N LEU A 82 -4.48 18.34 -1.53
CA LEU A 82 -4.80 18.87 -2.86
C LEU A 82 -6.19 18.46 -3.30
N GLU A 83 -6.52 17.18 -3.10
CA GLU A 83 -7.73 16.58 -3.61
C GLU A 83 -8.12 15.37 -2.76
N SER A 84 -9.41 15.13 -2.61
CA SER A 84 -9.92 13.90 -2.00
C SER A 84 -11.27 13.55 -2.61
N GLY A 85 -11.56 12.26 -2.67
CA GLY A 85 -12.82 11.78 -3.24
C GLY A 85 -13.17 10.38 -2.76
N THR A 86 -14.44 10.03 -2.96
CA THR A 86 -15.01 8.72 -2.61
C THR A 86 -15.48 8.00 -3.87
N TRP A 87 -15.34 6.67 -3.88
CA TRP A 87 -15.84 5.79 -4.93
C TRP A 87 -17.35 5.51 -4.80
N LYS A 88 -17.89 5.63 -3.58
CA LYS A 88 -19.30 5.33 -3.27
C LYS A 88 -19.99 6.56 -2.67
N LYS A 89 -21.18 6.88 -3.18
CA LYS A 89 -21.98 8.05 -2.74
C LYS A 89 -22.25 8.11 -1.23
N ASP A 90 -22.38 6.94 -0.58
CA ASP A 90 -22.80 6.84 0.83
C ASP A 90 -21.69 6.41 1.77
N SER A 91 -20.41 6.44 1.32
CA SER A 91 -19.29 6.07 2.18
C SER A 91 -18.78 7.28 2.96
N THR A 92 -18.72 7.11 4.29
CA THR A 92 -18.08 8.09 5.18
C THR A 92 -16.59 7.73 5.26
N ILE A 93 -15.74 8.61 4.73
CA ILE A 93 -14.27 8.41 4.77
C ILE A 93 -13.68 9.35 5.80
N ASP A 94 -12.86 8.81 6.68
CA ASP A 94 -11.99 9.63 7.54
C ASP A 94 -10.74 10.04 6.77
N TYR A 95 -10.84 11.15 6.05
CA TYR A 95 -9.71 11.70 5.29
C TYR A 95 -8.53 12.11 6.17
N ASN A 96 -8.77 12.50 7.42
CA ASN A 96 -7.69 12.84 8.35
C ASN A 96 -6.88 11.60 8.73
N ARG A 97 -7.54 10.45 8.86
CA ARG A 97 -6.86 9.17 9.07
C ARG A 97 -6.04 8.76 7.84
N LEU A 98 -6.59 8.89 6.63
CA LEU A 98 -5.85 8.60 5.39
C LEU A 98 -4.64 9.51 5.24
N GLU A 99 -4.79 10.79 5.51
CA GLU A 99 -3.69 11.77 5.46
C GLU A 99 -2.58 11.43 6.44
N LYS A 100 -2.92 11.13 7.70
CA LYS A 100 -1.95 10.69 8.70
C LYS A 100 -1.19 9.44 8.27
N LYS A 101 -1.88 8.45 7.68
CA LYS A 101 -1.23 7.25 7.14
C LYS A 101 -0.26 7.57 6.02
N LEU A 102 -0.67 8.44 5.08
CA LEU A 102 0.16 8.84 3.96
C LEU A 102 1.44 9.54 4.43
N LEU A 103 1.31 10.52 5.32
CA LEU A 103 2.44 11.27 5.87
C LEU A 103 3.36 10.40 6.73
N ALA A 104 2.79 9.49 7.52
CA ALA A 104 3.58 8.55 8.31
C ALA A 104 4.39 7.58 7.42
N ALA A 105 3.80 7.10 6.32
CA ALA A 105 4.52 6.26 5.37
C ALA A 105 5.64 7.00 4.64
N ASP A 106 5.43 8.26 4.28
CA ASP A 106 6.46 9.10 3.67
C ASP A 106 7.61 9.37 4.64
N GLN A 107 7.28 9.74 5.89
CA GLN A 107 8.27 9.97 6.94
C GLN A 107 9.09 8.71 7.22
N MET A 108 8.44 7.55 7.40
CA MET A 108 9.11 6.29 7.64
C MET A 108 10.05 5.90 6.47
N THR A 109 9.59 6.09 5.23
CA THR A 109 10.42 5.83 4.05
C THR A 109 11.64 6.74 4.03
N TYR A 110 11.46 8.02 4.33
CA TYR A 110 12.55 8.99 4.40
C TYR A 110 13.58 8.61 5.47
N GLU A 111 13.14 8.27 6.69
CA GLU A 111 14.01 7.87 7.80
C GLU A 111 14.80 6.60 7.46
N LEU A 112 14.15 5.57 6.93
CA LEU A 112 14.82 4.33 6.49
C LEU A 112 15.91 4.59 5.45
N LEU A 113 15.68 5.50 4.51
CA LEU A 113 16.65 5.87 3.49
C LEU A 113 17.80 6.70 4.07
N GLN A 114 17.52 7.67 4.94
CA GLN A 114 18.54 8.52 5.55
C GLN A 114 19.49 7.73 6.47
N GLU A 115 18.95 6.80 7.23
CA GLU A 115 19.70 5.97 8.17
C GLU A 115 20.28 4.71 7.52
N ASN A 116 20.04 4.50 6.23
CA ASN A 116 20.43 3.29 5.48
C ASN A 116 19.93 1.98 6.13
N ARG A 117 18.75 2.01 6.75
CA ARG A 117 18.15 0.89 7.51
C ARG A 117 17.12 0.08 6.74
N TRP A 118 17.01 0.32 5.45
CA TRP A 118 16.02 -0.36 4.59
C TRP A 118 16.33 -1.85 4.35
N ALA A 119 17.55 -2.32 4.72
CA ALA A 119 18.01 -3.69 4.54
C ALA A 119 18.32 -4.43 5.87
N GLU A 120 17.94 -3.85 7.02
CA GLU A 120 18.14 -4.48 8.33
C GLU A 120 16.94 -5.34 8.74
#